data_9e57675abeead8662c068d785da67698
#
_entry.id   9e57675abeead8662c068d785da67698
#
_cell.length_a   1.000
_cell.length_b   1.000
_cell.length_c   1.000
_cell.angle_alpha   90.00
_cell.angle_beta   90.00
_cell.angle_gamma   90.00
#
_symmetry.space_group_name_H-M   'P 1'
#
loop_
_entity.id
_entity.type
_entity.pdbx_description
1 polymer ?
#
loop_
_entity_poly.entity_id
_entity_poly.type
_entity_poly.pdbx_seq_one_letter_code
_entity_poly.pdbx_strand_id
1 'polypeptide(L)' 'MNKEIKSLIEAKHQWESDIKMYKEFLKGKTQTFEGRYGAQEYISMAENRLNDIKHKLKEINYNL' A
#
# COMPACT_ATOMS: atom_id res chain seq x y z
N MET A 1 8.08 -1.47 -22.27
CA MET A 1 7.42 -2.11 -21.13
C MET A 1 5.92 -2.17 -21.35
N ASN A 2 5.32 -3.28 -21.02
CA ASN A 2 3.88 -3.48 -21.17
C ASN A 2 3.13 -2.45 -20.31
N LYS A 3 2.07 -1.88 -20.87
CA LYS A 3 1.25 -0.87 -20.21
C LYS A 3 0.67 -1.38 -18.88
N GLU A 4 0.23 -2.64 -18.87
CA GLU A 4 -0.33 -3.27 -17.70
C GLU A 4 0.72 -3.41 -16.58
N ILE A 5 1.92 -3.84 -16.93
CA ILE A 5 3.02 -3.96 -15.97
C ILE A 5 3.37 -2.60 -15.38
N LYS A 6 3.45 -1.58 -16.24
CA LYS A 6 3.75 -0.22 -15.78
C LYS A 6 2.71 0.28 -14.80
N SER A 7 1.42 0.08 -15.13
CA SER A 7 0.33 0.49 -14.24
C SER A 7 0.40 -0.22 -12.90
N LEU A 8 0.71 -1.52 -12.90
CA LEU A 8 0.83 -2.28 -11.66
C LEU A 8 1.99 -1.79 -10.80
N ILE A 9 3.12 -1.47 -11.43
CA ILE A 9 4.28 -0.96 -10.71
C ILE A 9 3.96 0.41 -10.09
N GLU A 10 3.30 1.29 -10.83
CA GLU A 10 2.90 2.60 -10.32
C GLU A 10 1.95 2.46 -9.15
N ALA A 11 0.95 1.57 -9.26
CA ALA A 11 0.01 1.32 -8.18
C ALA A 11 0.73 0.75 -6.94
N LYS A 12 1.68 -0.16 -7.15
CA LYS A 12 2.47 -0.72 -6.06
C LYS A 12 3.20 0.38 -5.30
N HIS A 13 3.87 1.28 -6.02
CA HIS A 13 4.60 2.38 -5.40
C HIS A 13 3.67 3.32 -4.64
N GLN A 14 2.49 3.59 -5.20
CA GLN A 14 1.51 4.46 -4.56
C GLN A 14 1.04 3.86 -3.23
N TRP A 15 0.68 2.57 -3.22
CA TRP A 15 0.24 1.92 -2.00
C TRP A 15 1.35 1.84 -0.96
N GLU A 16 2.59 1.57 -1.38
CA GLU A 16 3.73 1.55 -0.46
C GLU A 16 3.96 2.92 0.17
N SER A 17 3.84 3.97 -0.62
CA SER A 17 4.00 5.35 -0.13
C SER A 17 2.92 5.70 0.88
N ASP A 18 1.66 5.35 0.57
CA ASP A 18 0.54 5.62 1.47
C ASP A 18 0.70 4.86 2.79
N ILE A 19 1.08 3.59 2.73
CA ILE A 19 1.29 2.78 3.94
C ILE A 19 2.37 3.41 4.81
N LYS A 20 3.47 3.83 4.20
CA LYS A 20 4.56 4.48 4.93
C LYS A 20 4.08 5.74 5.62
N MET A 21 3.31 6.56 4.91
CA MET A 21 2.79 7.81 5.45
C MET A 21 1.88 7.57 6.65
N TYR A 22 0.98 6.59 6.55
CA TYR A 22 0.08 6.29 7.67
C TYR A 22 0.79 5.67 8.85
N LYS A 23 1.82 4.86 8.60
CA LYS A 23 2.63 4.32 9.69
C LYS A 23 3.40 5.42 10.42
N GLU A 24 3.90 6.40 9.68
CA GLU A 24 4.54 7.58 10.31
C GLU A 24 3.52 8.36 11.14
N PHE A 25 2.30 8.52 10.63
CA PHE A 25 1.23 9.17 11.39
C PHE A 25 1.00 8.47 12.73
N LEU A 26 1.00 7.13 12.74
CA LEU A 26 0.74 6.35 13.95
C LEU A 26 1.86 6.47 14.99
N LYS A 27 3.04 6.90 14.60
CA LYS A 27 4.15 7.12 15.54
C LYS A 27 3.96 8.37 16.39
N GLY A 28 3.11 9.31 15.95
CA GLY A 28 2.84 10.52 16.71
C GLY A 28 2.03 10.22 17.96
N LYS A 29 2.09 11.10 18.95
CA LYS A 29 1.45 10.90 20.24
C LYS A 29 0.18 11.73 20.42
N THR A 30 -0.18 12.52 19.42
CA THR A 30 -1.28 13.48 19.55
C THR A 30 -2.55 13.05 18.83
N GLN A 31 -2.56 11.87 18.23
CA GLN A 31 -3.75 11.39 17.50
C GLN A 31 -4.84 10.95 18.47
N THR A 32 -6.08 11.17 18.05
CA THR A 32 -7.23 10.65 18.77
C THR A 32 -7.32 9.14 18.56
N PHE A 33 -8.09 8.46 19.41
CA PHE A 33 -8.35 7.04 19.23
C PHE A 33 -8.96 6.76 17.86
N GLU A 34 -9.94 7.57 17.45
CA GLU A 34 -10.61 7.40 16.17
C GLU A 34 -9.64 7.58 15.00
N GLY A 35 -8.74 8.57 15.09
CA GLY A 35 -7.76 8.80 14.07
C GLY A 35 -6.79 7.63 13.92
N ARG A 36 -6.36 7.06 15.05
CA ARG A 36 -5.47 5.90 15.04
C ARG A 36 -6.17 4.67 14.46
N TYR A 37 -7.41 4.45 14.86
CA TYR A 37 -8.20 3.33 14.37
C TYR A 37 -8.40 3.44 12.86
N GLY A 38 -8.76 4.62 12.37
CA GLY A 38 -8.93 4.86 10.94
C GLY A 38 -7.66 4.62 10.15
N ALA A 39 -6.52 5.06 10.68
CA ALA A 39 -5.23 4.85 10.03
C ALA A 39 -4.88 3.37 9.97
N GLN A 40 -5.12 2.63 11.04
CA GLN A 40 -4.85 1.18 11.07
C GLN A 40 -5.75 0.44 10.08
N GLU A 41 -7.01 0.82 9.99
CA GLU A 41 -7.94 0.25 9.01
C GLU A 41 -7.46 0.50 7.59
N TYR A 42 -7.02 1.72 7.32
CA TYR A 42 -6.51 2.07 5.99
C TYR A 42 -5.27 1.24 5.64
N ILE A 43 -4.35 1.12 6.59
CA ILE A 43 -3.11 0.35 6.37
C ILE A 43 -3.46 -1.11 6.03
N SER A 44 -4.39 -1.70 6.76
CA SER A 44 -4.81 -3.07 6.53
C SER A 44 -5.38 -3.24 5.11
N MET A 45 -6.25 -2.34 4.70
CA MET A 45 -6.84 -2.36 3.36
C MET A 45 -5.75 -2.17 2.29
N ALA A 46 -4.85 -1.21 2.51
CA ALA A 46 -3.78 -0.90 1.57
C ALA A 46 -2.81 -2.07 1.42
N GLU A 47 -2.50 -2.76 2.52
CA GLU A 47 -1.63 -3.94 2.47
C GLU A 47 -2.28 -5.07 1.67
N ASN A 48 -3.59 -5.25 1.80
CA ASN A 48 -4.31 -6.24 1.01
C ASN A 48 -4.26 -5.91 -0.48
N ARG A 49 -4.46 -4.64 -0.83
CA ARG A 49 -4.37 -4.18 -2.23
C ARG A 49 -2.96 -4.39 -2.78
N LEU A 50 -1.96 -4.07 -1.96
CA LEU A 50 -0.57 -4.24 -2.35
C LEU A 50 -0.24 -5.72 -2.62
N ASN A 51 -0.73 -6.61 -1.77
CA ASN A 51 -0.54 -8.05 -1.96
C ASN A 51 -1.17 -8.52 -3.27
N ASP A 52 -2.35 -8.03 -3.60
CA ASP A 52 -3.02 -8.38 -4.86
C ASP A 52 -2.17 -7.93 -6.06
N ILE A 53 -1.61 -6.74 -5.99
CA ILE A 53 -0.76 -6.22 -7.07
C ILE A 53 0.50 -7.08 -7.21
N LYS A 54 1.13 -7.43 -6.10
CA LYS A 54 2.32 -8.29 -6.12
C LYS A 54 2.02 -9.66 -6.72
N HIS A 55 0.84 -10.20 -6.40
CA HIS A 55 0.40 -11.47 -6.98
C HIS A 55 0.25 -11.37 -8.50
N LYS A 56 -0.39 -10.31 -8.97
CA LYS A 56 -0.57 -10.12 -10.40
C LYS A 56 0.76 -9.97 -11.13
N LEU A 57 1.69 -9.23 -10.54
CA LEU A 57 3.03 -9.09 -11.13
C LEU A 57 3.76 -10.42 -11.20
N LYS A 58 3.60 -11.24 -10.17
CA LYS A 58 4.19 -12.57 -10.16
C LYS A 58 3.59 -13.48 -11.22
N GLU A 59 2.27 -13.40 -11.42
CA GLU A 59 1.57 -14.23 -12.42
C GLU A 59 2.04 -13.92 -13.83
N ILE A 60 2.41 -12.69 -14.13
CA ILE A 60 2.90 -12.31 -15.45
C ILE A 60 4.43 -12.40 -15.55
N ASN A 61 5.04 -13.13 -14.62
CA ASN A 61 6.49 -13.40 -14.59
C ASN A 61 7.36 -12.15 -14.47
N TYR A 62 6.87 -11.15 -13.76
CA TYR A 62 7.68 -9.96 -13.50
C TYR A 62 8.46 -10.16 -12.20
N ASN A 63 9.80 -10.03 -12.29
CA ASN A 63 10.65 -10.11 -11.10
C ASN A 63 10.74 -8.76 -10.41
N LEU A 64 10.36 -8.75 -9.14
CA LEU A 64 10.41 -7.53 -8.33
C LEU A 64 11.67 -7.45 -7.49
#